data_b9d99307e63dc1ace2abb456d6ebd0de
#
_entry.id   b9d99307e63dc1ace2abb456d6ebd0de
#
_cell.length_a   1.000
_cell.length_b   1.000
_cell.length_c   1.000
_cell.angle_alpha   90.00
_cell.angle_beta   90.00
_cell.angle_gamma   90.00
#
_symmetry.space_group_name_H-M   'P 1'
#
loop_
_entity.id
_entity.type
_entity.pdbx_description
1 polymer ?
#
loop_
_entity_poly.entity_id
_entity_poly.type
_entity_poly.pdbx_seq_one_letter_code
_entity_poly.pdbx_strand_id
1 'polypeptide(L)'
;MYSFETLQESAQYLLDRIRIKPKIGIICGSGLGSYEQNELCPGSIAESLVDKQCFPYEEIPHFPTSTVKGHTGQMVFGYLQGVPVMCMQGRFHYYEGYPLWKCAMPVRVMKLVGVTHLIATNAAGGLNPTYKVGDIMIMKDHVNMMGFAGNNPLQGPNDDRFGPRFPPMNKAYNVTLMEIGKQVAEEMDISNIVHKGVYTCLGGPNFETVAELKMLRMMGVDAVGMSTVHEVITARHCDLTVFAFSLITNQCVIDYDDHCEANHEEVMDVGKARQPILQDFLSKIVLRLKDIMELKKK
;
A
#
# COMPACT_ATOMS: atom_id res chain seq x y z
N MET A 1 14.60 2.82 16.62
CA MET A 1 14.62 2.69 15.13
C MET A 1 15.60 1.57 14.79
N TYR A 2 15.35 0.78 13.76
CA TYR A 2 16.31 -0.23 13.28
C TYR A 2 17.56 0.42 12.73
N SER A 3 18.74 -0.17 13.00
CA SER A 3 19.97 0.20 12.31
C SER A 3 19.95 -0.29 10.85
N PHE A 4 20.83 0.23 10.03
CA PHE A 4 21.01 -0.26 8.65
C PHE A 4 21.41 -1.73 8.64
N GLU A 5 22.31 -2.11 9.55
CA GLU A 5 22.82 -3.47 9.69
C GLU A 5 21.70 -4.45 10.04
N THR A 6 20.80 -4.09 10.97
CA THR A 6 19.61 -4.88 11.30
C THR A 6 18.71 -5.10 10.09
N LEU A 7 18.49 -4.05 9.27
CA LEU A 7 17.69 -4.14 8.05
C LEU A 7 18.40 -4.94 6.95
N GLN A 8 19.73 -4.84 6.91
CA GLN A 8 20.56 -5.63 6.00
C GLN A 8 20.51 -7.12 6.33
N GLU A 9 20.47 -7.51 7.60
CA GLU A 9 20.29 -8.92 8.00
C GLU A 9 18.97 -9.48 7.48
N SER A 10 17.85 -8.72 7.61
CA SER A 10 16.57 -9.12 7.07
C SER A 10 16.59 -9.26 5.53
N ALA A 11 17.21 -8.30 4.84
CA ALA A 11 17.35 -8.34 3.40
C ALA A 11 18.26 -9.49 2.93
N GLN A 12 19.38 -9.73 3.63
CA GLN A 12 20.30 -10.80 3.28
C GLN A 12 19.68 -12.17 3.46
N TYR A 13 18.89 -12.37 4.53
CA TYR A 13 18.12 -13.60 4.72
C TYR A 13 17.25 -13.94 3.50
N LEU A 14 16.58 -12.92 2.92
CA LEU A 14 15.77 -13.08 1.72
C LEU A 14 16.65 -13.30 0.48
N LEU A 15 17.69 -12.47 0.28
CA LEU A 15 18.58 -12.55 -0.89
C LEU A 15 19.28 -13.91 -1.03
N ASP A 16 19.61 -14.57 0.07
CA ASP A 16 20.25 -15.89 0.08
C ASP A 16 19.29 -17.02 -0.34
N ARG A 17 17.96 -16.76 -0.34
CA ARG A 17 16.92 -17.77 -0.54
C ARG A 17 16.07 -17.55 -1.77
N ILE A 18 15.94 -16.31 -2.24
CA ILE A 18 15.11 -15.99 -3.40
C ILE A 18 15.81 -16.39 -4.71
N ARG A 19 15.01 -16.88 -5.66
CA ARG A 19 15.49 -17.26 -7.00
C ARG A 19 15.36 -16.17 -8.04
N ILE A 20 14.64 -15.09 -7.69
CA ILE A 20 14.34 -13.98 -8.60
C ILE A 20 14.89 -12.66 -8.04
N LYS A 21 15.12 -11.67 -8.91
CA LYS A 21 15.55 -10.33 -8.52
C LYS A 21 14.41 -9.33 -8.78
N PRO A 22 13.52 -9.10 -7.82
CA PRO A 22 12.37 -8.23 -8.00
C PRO A 22 12.83 -6.77 -8.17
N LYS A 23 12.13 -6.05 -9.06
CA LYS A 23 12.26 -4.60 -9.23
C LYS A 23 11.02 -3.85 -8.77
N ILE A 24 9.91 -4.57 -8.61
CA ILE A 24 8.64 -4.04 -8.17
C ILE A 24 8.29 -4.67 -6.83
N GLY A 25 8.07 -3.83 -5.81
CA GLY A 25 7.48 -4.19 -4.54
C GLY A 25 5.99 -3.86 -4.55
N ILE A 26 5.16 -4.77 -4.05
CA ILE A 26 3.72 -4.58 -3.95
C ILE A 26 3.31 -4.75 -2.49
N ILE A 27 2.60 -3.78 -1.93
CA ILE A 27 1.97 -3.91 -0.62
C ILE A 27 0.49 -4.19 -0.84
N CYS A 28 0.07 -5.42 -0.54
CA CYS A 28 -1.31 -5.85 -0.66
C CYS A 28 -2.06 -5.44 0.62
N GLY A 29 -2.91 -4.44 0.48
CA GLY A 29 -3.84 -4.01 1.52
C GLY A 29 -5.09 -4.88 1.60
N SER A 30 -6.01 -4.50 2.49
CA SER A 30 -7.34 -5.09 2.59
C SER A 30 -8.03 -5.06 1.21
N GLY A 31 -8.58 -6.19 0.77
CA GLY A 31 -9.17 -6.36 -0.57
C GLY A 31 -8.24 -7.00 -1.61
N LEU A 32 -6.92 -7.03 -1.42
CA LEU A 32 -5.96 -7.70 -2.29
C LEU A 32 -5.12 -8.77 -1.57
N GLY A 33 -5.29 -8.90 -0.26
CA GLY A 33 -4.74 -9.99 0.57
C GLY A 33 -5.75 -11.13 0.77
N SER A 34 -5.31 -12.29 1.25
CA SER A 34 -6.19 -13.40 1.63
C SER A 34 -6.87 -13.13 2.99
N TYR A 35 -8.12 -13.58 3.14
CA TYR A 35 -8.97 -13.22 4.28
C TYR A 35 -9.27 -14.34 5.27
N GLU A 36 -8.83 -15.58 5.08
CA GLU A 36 -9.09 -16.66 6.04
C GLU A 36 -7.93 -17.63 6.18
N GLN A 37 -7.68 -18.07 7.42
CA GLN A 37 -6.60 -18.99 7.80
C GLN A 37 -6.72 -20.40 7.19
N ASN A 38 -7.85 -20.77 6.58
CA ASN A 38 -8.12 -22.12 6.10
C ASN A 38 -8.79 -22.22 4.72
N GLU A 39 -9.11 -21.13 4.05
CA GLU A 39 -9.58 -21.17 2.67
C GLU A 39 -8.68 -20.32 1.81
N LEU A 40 -8.03 -20.94 0.84
CA LEU A 40 -7.38 -20.28 -0.30
C LEU A 40 -8.41 -19.34 -0.90
N CYS A 41 -8.34 -18.03 -0.58
CA CYS A 41 -9.15 -17.05 -1.28
C CYS A 41 -8.61 -16.98 -2.71
N PRO A 42 -9.25 -17.64 -3.69
CA PRO A 42 -8.83 -17.53 -5.07
C PRO A 42 -9.00 -16.08 -5.49
N GLY A 43 -7.90 -15.41 -5.81
CA GLY A 43 -7.93 -14.06 -6.36
C GLY A 43 -7.05 -13.01 -5.68
N SER A 44 -6.28 -13.32 -4.63
CA SER A 44 -5.28 -12.37 -4.15
C SER A 44 -4.14 -12.21 -5.16
N ILE A 45 -3.54 -11.02 -5.24
CA ILE A 45 -2.37 -10.79 -6.11
C ILE A 45 -1.25 -11.79 -5.80
N ALA A 46 -0.98 -12.05 -4.52
CA ALA A 46 0.02 -13.02 -4.12
C ALA A 46 -0.30 -14.44 -4.60
N GLU A 47 -1.60 -14.80 -4.72
CA GLU A 47 -2.03 -16.09 -5.26
C GLU A 47 -1.89 -16.18 -6.77
N SER A 48 -1.97 -15.09 -7.50
CA SER A 48 -1.79 -15.07 -8.96
C SER A 48 -0.33 -15.11 -9.43
N LEU A 49 0.63 -15.04 -8.50
CA LEU A 49 2.05 -15.14 -8.85
C LEU A 49 2.41 -16.55 -9.32
N VAL A 50 3.24 -16.64 -10.34
CA VAL A 50 3.83 -17.88 -10.85
C VAL A 50 5.20 -18.09 -10.20
N ASP A 51 5.59 -19.36 -9.99
CA ASP A 51 6.86 -19.75 -9.35
C ASP A 51 7.09 -19.11 -7.98
N LYS A 52 6.07 -19.16 -7.13
CA LYS A 52 6.06 -18.53 -5.82
C LYS A 52 7.12 -19.07 -4.86
N GLN A 53 7.71 -18.17 -4.08
CA GLN A 53 8.45 -18.45 -2.85
C GLN A 53 7.85 -17.59 -1.73
N CYS A 54 7.40 -18.22 -0.67
CA CYS A 54 6.75 -17.57 0.48
C CYS A 54 7.70 -17.59 1.68
N PHE A 55 7.77 -16.49 2.39
CA PHE A 55 8.56 -16.31 3.61
C PHE A 55 7.65 -15.71 4.68
N PRO A 56 7.20 -16.51 5.67
CA PRO A 56 6.48 -16.01 6.83
C PRO A 56 7.26 -14.90 7.52
N TYR A 57 6.59 -13.83 7.99
CA TYR A 57 7.29 -12.71 8.62
C TYR A 57 8.07 -13.13 9.86
N GLU A 58 7.58 -14.12 10.60
CA GLU A 58 8.23 -14.68 11.79
C GLU A 58 9.58 -15.38 11.50
N GLU A 59 9.78 -15.82 10.26
CA GLU A 59 11.05 -16.42 9.82
C GLU A 59 12.07 -15.38 9.37
N ILE A 60 11.61 -14.16 9.01
CA ILE A 60 12.51 -13.09 8.53
C ILE A 60 13.07 -12.36 9.74
N PRO A 61 14.40 -12.33 9.92
CA PRO A 61 15.00 -11.66 11.07
C PRO A 61 14.48 -10.23 11.24
N HIS A 62 14.15 -9.87 12.49
CA HIS A 62 13.70 -8.52 12.91
C HIS A 62 12.35 -8.04 12.36
N PHE A 63 11.68 -8.82 11.52
CA PHE A 63 10.34 -8.46 11.03
C PHE A 63 9.33 -8.43 12.20
N PRO A 64 8.38 -7.47 12.17
CA PRO A 64 7.24 -7.54 13.08
C PRO A 64 6.31 -8.69 12.66
N THR A 65 5.47 -9.12 13.57
CA THR A 65 4.40 -10.09 13.30
C THR A 65 3.10 -9.36 12.99
N SER A 66 2.33 -9.85 12.02
CA SER A 66 1.00 -9.30 11.75
C SER A 66 0.01 -9.81 12.81
N THR A 67 -0.74 -8.90 13.43
CA THR A 67 -1.76 -9.21 14.45
C THR A 67 -3.17 -8.99 13.93
N VAL A 68 -3.31 -8.44 12.72
CA VAL A 68 -4.62 -8.14 12.11
C VAL A 68 -5.21 -9.42 11.55
N LYS A 69 -6.44 -9.73 12.00
CA LYS A 69 -7.22 -10.86 11.51
C LYS A 69 -7.43 -10.75 10.01
N GLY A 70 -7.10 -11.79 9.25
CA GLY A 70 -7.17 -11.78 7.79
C GLY A 70 -5.88 -11.39 7.06
N HIS A 71 -4.80 -11.05 7.79
CA HIS A 71 -3.48 -10.86 7.19
C HIS A 71 -2.65 -12.14 7.33
N THR A 72 -2.24 -12.74 6.21
CA THR A 72 -1.43 -13.98 6.21
C THR A 72 -0.06 -13.78 6.85
N GLY A 73 0.48 -12.55 6.78
CA GLY A 73 1.76 -12.22 7.40
C GLY A 73 2.97 -12.87 6.73
N GLN A 74 3.10 -12.71 5.42
CA GLN A 74 4.23 -13.26 4.67
C GLN A 74 4.72 -12.35 3.54
N MET A 75 5.98 -12.54 3.17
CA MET A 75 6.57 -11.97 1.97
C MET A 75 6.55 -13.01 0.85
N VAL A 76 5.98 -12.67 -0.29
CA VAL A 76 5.84 -13.58 -1.44
C VAL A 76 6.63 -13.04 -2.62
N PHE A 77 7.52 -13.87 -3.16
CA PHE A 77 8.27 -13.60 -4.37
C PHE A 77 7.73 -14.46 -5.51
N GLY A 78 7.66 -13.92 -6.71
CA GLY A 78 7.18 -14.65 -7.88
C GLY A 78 7.07 -13.76 -9.11
N TYR A 79 6.46 -14.27 -10.15
CA TYR A 79 6.25 -13.54 -11.39
C TYR A 79 4.78 -13.14 -11.53
N LEU A 80 4.53 -11.85 -11.74
CA LEU A 80 3.23 -11.32 -12.13
C LEU A 80 3.32 -10.88 -13.60
N GLN A 81 2.56 -11.51 -14.48
CA GLN A 81 2.66 -11.26 -15.93
C GLN A 81 4.11 -11.36 -16.47
N GLY A 82 4.88 -12.33 -15.96
CA GLY A 82 6.29 -12.51 -16.33
C GLY A 82 7.25 -11.45 -15.74
N VAL A 83 6.78 -10.57 -14.86
CA VAL A 83 7.59 -9.56 -14.18
C VAL A 83 7.95 -10.06 -12.78
N PRO A 84 9.24 -10.10 -12.38
CA PRO A 84 9.62 -10.52 -11.03
C PRO A 84 9.19 -9.47 -10.01
N VAL A 85 8.37 -9.86 -9.04
CA VAL A 85 7.81 -9.00 -8.00
C VAL A 85 8.08 -9.55 -6.61
N MET A 86 8.04 -8.67 -5.62
CA MET A 86 8.06 -8.94 -4.19
C MET A 86 6.77 -8.40 -3.58
N CYS A 87 5.90 -9.27 -3.11
CA CYS A 87 4.60 -8.91 -2.55
C CYS A 87 4.62 -9.05 -1.03
N MET A 88 4.20 -8.01 -0.35
CA MET A 88 3.88 -8.01 1.07
C MET A 88 2.42 -8.40 1.24
N GLN A 89 2.15 -9.61 1.71
CA GLN A 89 0.80 -10.13 1.97
C GLN A 89 0.45 -9.94 3.45
N GLY A 90 -0.26 -8.85 3.72
CA GLY A 90 -0.48 -8.29 5.05
C GLY A 90 0.51 -7.18 5.36
N ARG A 91 0.01 -6.11 5.98
CA ARG A 91 0.81 -4.93 6.38
C ARG A 91 0.76 -4.74 7.88
N PHE A 92 1.61 -3.87 8.40
CA PHE A 92 1.65 -3.47 9.80
C PHE A 92 1.00 -2.10 9.97
N HIS A 93 0.18 -1.95 11.01
CA HIS A 93 -0.53 -0.70 11.29
C HIS A 93 -0.09 -0.10 12.62
N TYR A 94 -0.23 1.20 12.71
CA TYR A 94 0.04 1.93 13.94
C TYR A 94 -0.84 1.48 15.11
N TYR A 95 -2.11 1.18 14.84
CA TYR A 95 -3.05 0.72 15.88
C TYR A 95 -2.75 -0.68 16.43
N GLU A 96 -1.86 -1.44 15.79
CA GLU A 96 -1.33 -2.70 16.35
C GLU A 96 -0.29 -2.48 17.46
N GLY A 97 0.02 -1.20 17.78
CA GLY A 97 1.03 -0.82 18.76
C GLY A 97 2.44 -0.66 18.18
N TYR A 98 2.60 -0.76 16.88
CA TYR A 98 3.87 -0.55 16.22
C TYR A 98 4.14 0.94 15.93
N PRO A 99 5.32 1.47 16.27
CA PRO A 99 5.71 2.80 15.82
C PRO A 99 5.86 2.83 14.30
N LEU A 100 5.63 4.00 13.67
CA LEU A 100 5.58 4.12 12.20
C LEU A 100 6.87 3.67 11.50
N TRP A 101 8.05 3.87 12.12
CA TRP A 101 9.31 3.36 11.56
C TRP A 101 9.37 1.82 11.50
N LYS A 102 8.61 1.14 12.37
CA LYS A 102 8.49 -0.33 12.36
C LYS A 102 7.45 -0.78 11.35
N CYS A 103 6.32 -0.08 11.22
CA CYS A 103 5.33 -0.33 10.17
C CYS A 103 5.94 -0.20 8.77
N ALA A 104 6.83 0.78 8.57
CA ALA A 104 7.49 1.04 7.29
C ALA A 104 8.80 0.26 7.04
N MET A 105 9.25 -0.53 8.01
CA MET A 105 10.47 -1.34 7.90
C MET A 105 10.51 -2.21 6.64
N PRO A 106 9.43 -2.90 6.23
CA PRO A 106 9.45 -3.73 5.04
C PRO A 106 9.83 -2.98 3.76
N VAL A 107 9.47 -1.70 3.65
CA VAL A 107 9.83 -0.87 2.49
C VAL A 107 11.35 -0.67 2.39
N ARG A 108 12.03 -0.50 3.53
CA ARG A 108 13.50 -0.43 3.55
C ARG A 108 14.14 -1.75 3.16
N VAL A 109 13.57 -2.87 3.62
CA VAL A 109 14.03 -4.21 3.22
C VAL A 109 13.79 -4.44 1.73
N MET A 110 12.65 -4.03 1.17
CA MET A 110 12.40 -4.05 -0.28
C MET A 110 13.50 -3.29 -1.04
N LYS A 111 13.89 -2.10 -0.58
CA LYS A 111 14.99 -1.33 -1.17
C LYS A 111 16.30 -2.11 -1.17
N LEU A 112 16.65 -2.73 -0.06
CA LEU A 112 17.91 -3.51 0.09
C LEU A 112 17.89 -4.79 -0.75
N VAL A 113 16.72 -5.41 -0.96
CA VAL A 113 16.55 -6.56 -1.88
C VAL A 113 16.70 -6.14 -3.35
N GLY A 114 16.57 -4.85 -3.66
CA GLY A 114 16.78 -4.31 -5.00
C GLY A 114 15.54 -3.80 -5.72
N VAL A 115 14.43 -3.64 -4.99
CA VAL A 115 13.21 -2.99 -5.49
C VAL A 115 13.49 -1.52 -5.80
N THR A 116 12.94 -1.06 -6.92
CA THR A 116 13.06 0.33 -7.40
C THR A 116 11.70 1.02 -7.53
N HIS A 117 10.62 0.25 -7.60
CA HIS A 117 9.25 0.75 -7.75
C HIS A 117 8.37 0.12 -6.67
N LEU A 118 7.61 0.94 -5.97
CA LEU A 118 6.63 0.50 -4.98
C LEU A 118 5.21 0.74 -5.50
N ILE A 119 4.38 -0.29 -5.43
CA ILE A 119 2.93 -0.17 -5.62
C ILE A 119 2.28 -0.46 -4.27
N ALA A 120 1.59 0.53 -3.72
CA ALA A 120 0.87 0.37 -2.44
C ALA A 120 -0.63 0.42 -2.67
N THR A 121 -1.35 -0.53 -2.05
CA THR A 121 -2.81 -0.60 -2.13
C THR A 121 -3.42 -0.61 -0.74
N ASN A 122 -4.63 -0.09 -0.61
CA ASN A 122 -5.38 -0.14 0.65
C ASN A 122 -6.90 -0.11 0.43
N ALA A 123 -7.64 -0.40 1.50
CA ALA A 123 -9.03 -0.03 1.66
C ALA A 123 -9.13 1.35 2.29
N ALA A 124 -10.12 2.16 1.89
CA ALA A 124 -10.32 3.50 2.39
C ALA A 124 -11.81 3.88 2.44
N GLY A 125 -12.17 4.71 3.41
CA GLY A 125 -13.47 5.39 3.43
C GLY A 125 -13.50 6.54 2.41
N GLY A 126 -14.56 6.59 1.59
CA GLY A 126 -14.77 7.65 0.63
C GLY A 126 -15.30 8.91 1.32
N LEU A 127 -14.52 9.98 1.30
CA LEU A 127 -14.90 11.29 1.85
C LEU A 127 -15.40 12.24 0.74
N ASN A 128 -14.93 12.05 -0.49
CA ASN A 128 -15.43 12.78 -1.64
C ASN A 128 -16.87 12.32 -1.96
N PRO A 129 -17.85 13.23 -2.03
CA PRO A 129 -19.27 12.87 -2.21
C PRO A 129 -19.58 12.25 -3.57
N THR A 130 -18.67 12.33 -4.54
CA THR A 130 -18.85 11.72 -5.87
C THR A 130 -18.39 10.27 -5.93
N TYR A 131 -17.63 9.81 -4.92
CA TYR A 131 -17.16 8.43 -4.86
C TYR A 131 -18.26 7.49 -4.38
N LYS A 132 -18.23 6.27 -4.86
CA LYS A 132 -19.15 5.20 -4.47
C LYS A 132 -18.38 4.03 -3.89
N VAL A 133 -19.02 3.24 -3.07
CA VAL A 133 -18.47 1.97 -2.58
C VAL A 133 -18.13 1.07 -3.78
N GLY A 134 -16.91 0.57 -3.79
CA GLY A 134 -16.35 -0.22 -4.88
C GLY A 134 -15.57 0.59 -5.93
N ASP A 135 -15.49 1.93 -5.81
CA ASP A 135 -14.65 2.75 -6.66
C ASP A 135 -13.17 2.59 -6.32
N ILE A 136 -12.32 2.92 -7.28
CA ILE A 136 -10.87 2.92 -7.15
C ILE A 136 -10.39 4.37 -7.18
N MET A 137 -9.59 4.78 -6.20
CA MET A 137 -8.97 6.10 -6.19
C MET A 137 -7.46 5.98 -6.39
N ILE A 138 -6.94 6.39 -7.54
CA ILE A 138 -5.49 6.58 -7.75
C ILE A 138 -5.03 7.77 -6.91
N MET A 139 -4.05 7.53 -6.05
CA MET A 139 -3.51 8.59 -5.20
C MET A 139 -2.64 9.55 -5.99
N LYS A 140 -3.04 10.82 -6.04
CA LYS A 140 -2.23 11.91 -6.58
C LYS A 140 -1.37 12.60 -5.53
N ASP A 141 -1.83 12.55 -4.26
CA ASP A 141 -1.17 13.16 -3.11
C ASP A 141 -1.72 12.59 -1.81
N HIS A 142 -1.13 12.97 -0.68
CA HIS A 142 -1.64 12.62 0.64
C HIS A 142 -1.50 13.76 1.67
N VAL A 143 -2.34 13.71 2.69
CA VAL A 143 -2.20 14.51 3.91
C VAL A 143 -1.69 13.58 5.01
N ASN A 144 -0.52 13.88 5.57
CA ASN A 144 0.11 13.10 6.65
C ASN A 144 -0.39 13.56 8.02
N MET A 145 -1.61 13.20 8.41
CA MET A 145 -2.18 13.60 9.71
C MET A 145 -1.37 13.06 10.89
N MET A 146 -0.77 11.87 10.75
CA MET A 146 0.12 11.30 11.78
C MET A 146 1.36 12.18 11.98
N GLY A 147 1.89 12.76 10.91
CA GLY A 147 3.02 13.69 10.96
C GLY A 147 2.68 15.01 11.68
N PHE A 148 1.47 15.50 11.51
CA PHE A 148 1.00 16.71 12.23
C PHE A 148 0.91 16.47 13.73
N ALA A 149 0.63 15.23 14.16
CA ALA A 149 0.63 14.83 15.57
C ALA A 149 2.04 14.43 16.10
N GLY A 150 3.10 14.64 15.32
CA GLY A 150 4.47 14.32 15.72
C GLY A 150 4.92 12.89 15.38
N ASN A 151 4.10 12.10 14.70
CA ASN A 151 4.45 10.74 14.30
C ASN A 151 4.89 10.70 12.83
N ASN A 152 6.19 10.45 12.60
CA ASN A 152 6.74 10.33 11.26
C ASN A 152 7.66 9.10 11.19
N PRO A 153 7.63 8.26 10.14
CA PRO A 153 8.49 7.09 10.01
C PRO A 153 9.98 7.44 9.94
N LEU A 154 10.32 8.68 9.60
CA LEU A 154 11.69 9.20 9.51
C LEU A 154 12.13 9.98 10.76
N GLN A 155 11.32 10.01 11.83
CA GLN A 155 11.69 10.67 13.08
C GLN A 155 12.91 9.97 13.72
N GLY A 156 13.85 10.77 14.20
CA GLY A 156 15.09 10.30 14.82
C GLY A 156 16.33 10.52 13.92
N PRO A 157 17.46 9.88 14.21
CA PRO A 157 18.69 9.98 13.40
C PRO A 157 18.46 9.51 11.96
N ASN A 158 19.00 10.25 10.98
CA ASN A 158 18.99 9.84 9.58
C ASN A 158 20.13 8.85 9.29
N ASP A 159 19.88 7.92 8.37
CA ASP A 159 20.91 7.11 7.75
C ASP A 159 21.00 7.46 6.26
N ASP A 160 22.04 8.18 5.87
CA ASP A 160 22.23 8.71 4.52
C ASP A 160 22.36 7.61 3.45
N ARG A 161 22.62 6.37 3.85
CA ARG A 161 22.64 5.20 2.94
C ARG A 161 21.23 4.91 2.34
N PHE A 162 20.18 5.32 3.04
CA PHE A 162 18.81 5.23 2.52
C PHE A 162 18.38 6.48 1.76
N GLY A 163 18.80 7.66 2.22
CA GLY A 163 18.42 8.91 1.59
C GLY A 163 18.69 10.15 2.45
N PRO A 164 18.33 11.33 1.93
CA PRO A 164 18.62 12.60 2.58
C PRO A 164 17.80 12.80 3.86
N ARG A 165 18.32 13.57 4.82
CA ARG A 165 17.61 13.91 6.06
C ARG A 165 16.24 14.56 5.81
N PHE A 166 16.09 15.35 4.76
CA PHE A 166 14.88 16.09 4.40
C PHE A 166 14.42 15.75 2.99
N PRO A 167 13.77 14.58 2.79
CA PRO A 167 13.29 14.17 1.47
C PRO A 167 12.10 15.04 1.02
N PRO A 168 12.10 15.52 -0.24
CA PRO A 168 10.96 16.27 -0.78
C PRO A 168 9.77 15.32 -1.07
N MET A 169 8.54 15.73 -0.66
CA MET A 169 7.31 14.95 -0.86
C MET A 169 6.39 15.52 -1.95
N ASN A 170 6.70 16.66 -2.55
CA ASN A 170 5.89 17.28 -3.60
C ASN A 170 5.75 16.44 -4.89
N LYS A 171 6.53 15.36 -5.03
CA LYS A 171 6.45 14.37 -6.10
C LYS A 171 6.43 12.96 -5.50
N ALA A 172 5.66 12.76 -4.43
CA ALA A 172 5.60 11.48 -3.75
C ALA A 172 5.08 10.38 -4.67
N TYR A 173 4.08 10.69 -5.48
CA TYR A 173 3.48 9.76 -6.44
C TYR A 173 3.94 10.09 -7.86
N ASN A 174 4.27 9.06 -8.62
CA ASN A 174 4.82 9.23 -9.97
C ASN A 174 3.72 9.54 -10.99
N VAL A 175 3.83 10.68 -11.67
CA VAL A 175 2.82 11.16 -12.64
C VAL A 175 2.65 10.18 -13.80
N THR A 176 3.74 9.63 -14.34
CA THR A 176 3.67 8.66 -15.45
C THR A 176 2.89 7.40 -15.05
N LEU A 177 3.12 6.90 -13.83
CA LEU A 177 2.38 5.73 -13.34
C LEU A 177 0.90 6.03 -13.06
N MET A 178 0.57 7.25 -12.65
CA MET A 178 -0.83 7.67 -12.53
C MET A 178 -1.54 7.70 -13.89
N GLU A 179 -0.88 8.21 -14.93
CA GLU A 179 -1.43 8.21 -16.29
C GLU A 179 -1.56 6.79 -16.87
N ILE A 180 -0.61 5.89 -16.57
CA ILE A 180 -0.75 4.46 -16.90
C ILE A 180 -1.96 3.86 -16.22
N GLY A 181 -2.15 4.13 -14.93
CA GLY A 181 -3.33 3.65 -14.20
C GLY A 181 -4.63 4.11 -14.85
N LYS A 182 -4.68 5.36 -15.32
CA LYS A 182 -5.83 5.89 -16.05
C LYS A 182 -6.03 5.18 -17.39
N GLN A 183 -4.98 5.00 -18.19
CA GLN A 183 -5.04 4.29 -19.47
C GLN A 183 -5.49 2.84 -19.30
N VAL A 184 -4.98 2.15 -18.27
CA VAL A 184 -5.41 0.78 -17.94
C VAL A 184 -6.89 0.75 -17.56
N ALA A 185 -7.39 1.75 -16.84
CA ALA A 185 -8.82 1.85 -16.52
C ALA A 185 -9.68 2.04 -17.79
N GLU A 186 -9.20 2.82 -18.77
CA GLU A 186 -9.85 2.99 -20.09
C GLU A 186 -9.85 1.66 -20.87
N GLU A 187 -8.72 0.94 -20.91
CA GLU A 187 -8.58 -0.36 -21.58
C GLU A 187 -9.48 -1.45 -20.95
N MET A 188 -9.78 -1.35 -19.67
CA MET A 188 -10.64 -2.28 -18.92
C MET A 188 -12.12 -1.87 -18.94
N ASP A 189 -12.45 -0.73 -19.57
CA ASP A 189 -13.82 -0.14 -19.55
C ASP A 189 -14.35 0.12 -18.12
N ILE A 190 -13.45 0.54 -17.21
CA ILE A 190 -13.77 0.85 -15.80
C ILE A 190 -13.52 2.32 -15.44
N SER A 191 -13.32 3.20 -16.41
CA SER A 191 -13.03 4.63 -16.16
C SER A 191 -14.09 5.33 -15.31
N ASN A 192 -15.33 4.83 -15.35
CA ASN A 192 -16.46 5.37 -14.59
C ASN A 192 -16.35 5.11 -13.06
N ILE A 193 -15.50 4.18 -12.63
CA ILE A 193 -15.25 3.85 -11.21
C ILE A 193 -13.83 4.16 -10.78
N VAL A 194 -12.99 4.75 -11.65
CA VAL A 194 -11.61 5.09 -11.33
C VAL A 194 -11.46 6.61 -11.21
N HIS A 195 -11.06 7.06 -10.04
CA HIS A 195 -10.89 8.46 -9.68
C HIS A 195 -9.42 8.78 -9.40
N LYS A 196 -9.11 10.07 -9.26
CA LYS A 196 -7.79 10.56 -8.83
C LYS A 196 -7.97 11.52 -7.67
N GLY A 197 -7.39 11.22 -6.52
CA GLY A 197 -7.69 11.97 -5.30
C GLY A 197 -6.54 12.04 -4.30
N VAL A 198 -6.81 12.72 -3.19
CA VAL A 198 -5.93 12.91 -2.04
C VAL A 198 -6.34 11.94 -0.94
N TYR A 199 -5.39 11.16 -0.46
CA TYR A 199 -5.57 10.22 0.66
C TYR A 199 -5.07 10.83 1.96
N THR A 200 -5.66 10.44 3.10
CA THR A 200 -5.08 10.73 4.42
C THR A 200 -4.92 9.45 5.24
N CYS A 201 -3.89 9.46 6.10
CA CYS A 201 -3.65 8.40 7.08
C CYS A 201 -3.85 8.94 8.49
N LEU A 202 -4.72 8.26 9.23
CA LEU A 202 -4.97 8.45 10.66
C LEU A 202 -4.49 7.23 11.45
N GLY A 203 -4.45 7.36 12.78
CA GLY A 203 -3.90 6.31 13.64
C GLY A 203 -4.80 5.10 13.82
N GLY A 204 -6.12 5.27 13.79
CA GLY A 204 -7.06 4.23 14.22
C GLY A 204 -6.91 3.87 15.71
N PRO A 205 -7.51 2.79 16.20
CA PRO A 205 -8.34 1.82 15.48
C PRO A 205 -9.78 2.25 15.22
N ASN A 206 -10.23 3.36 15.84
CA ASN A 206 -11.59 3.88 15.64
C ASN A 206 -11.73 4.55 14.27
N PHE A 207 -12.93 4.50 13.71
CA PHE A 207 -13.33 5.36 12.61
C PHE A 207 -13.47 6.81 13.10
N GLU A 208 -13.48 7.74 12.17
CA GLU A 208 -13.46 9.18 12.42
C GLU A 208 -14.84 9.68 12.87
N THR A 209 -14.84 10.71 13.69
CA THR A 209 -16.04 11.50 14.01
C THR A 209 -16.48 12.35 12.82
N VAL A 210 -17.76 12.74 12.81
CA VAL A 210 -18.30 13.69 11.81
C VAL A 210 -17.50 15.00 11.75
N ALA A 211 -17.05 15.53 12.90
CA ALA A 211 -16.25 16.74 12.95
C ALA A 211 -14.86 16.57 12.33
N GLU A 212 -14.18 15.44 12.58
CA GLU A 212 -12.90 15.11 11.98
C GLU A 212 -13.04 14.97 10.45
N LEU A 213 -14.07 14.28 9.97
CA LEU A 213 -14.32 14.12 8.54
C LEU A 213 -14.62 15.44 7.84
N LYS A 214 -15.42 16.33 8.48
CA LYS A 214 -15.66 17.70 7.96
C LYS A 214 -14.37 18.50 7.87
N MET A 215 -13.48 18.41 8.87
CA MET A 215 -12.17 19.06 8.85
C MET A 215 -11.31 18.53 7.70
N LEU A 216 -11.20 17.20 7.55
CA LEU A 216 -10.41 16.55 6.49
C LEU A 216 -10.91 16.94 5.10
N ARG A 217 -12.22 17.01 4.92
CA ARG A 217 -12.84 17.46 3.65
C ARG A 217 -12.47 18.91 3.32
N MET A 218 -12.44 19.80 4.32
CA MET A 218 -11.99 21.19 4.12
C MET A 218 -10.50 21.27 3.74
N MET A 219 -9.68 20.29 4.16
CA MET A 219 -8.28 20.16 3.75
C MET A 219 -8.10 19.58 2.35
N GLY A 220 -9.18 19.23 1.66
CA GLY A 220 -9.14 18.66 0.31
C GLY A 220 -8.83 17.16 0.27
N VAL A 221 -9.09 16.43 1.35
CA VAL A 221 -8.98 14.98 1.41
C VAL A 221 -10.17 14.33 0.71
N ASP A 222 -9.91 13.33 -0.13
CA ASP A 222 -10.91 12.57 -0.89
C ASP A 222 -11.19 11.18 -0.30
N ALA A 223 -10.21 10.58 0.37
CA ALA A 223 -10.33 9.27 1.01
C ALA A 223 -9.50 9.17 2.29
N VAL A 224 -10.00 8.37 3.24
CA VAL A 224 -9.47 8.26 4.61
C VAL A 224 -9.11 6.80 4.91
N GLY A 225 -7.98 6.58 5.56
CA GLY A 225 -7.60 5.25 6.04
C GLY A 225 -6.50 5.29 7.12
N MET A 226 -5.97 4.12 7.45
CA MET A 226 -5.07 3.95 8.60
C MET A 226 -3.70 3.37 8.20
N SER A 227 -3.26 3.59 6.95
CA SER A 227 -2.04 2.97 6.41
C SER A 227 -1.36 3.82 5.33
N THR A 228 -0.41 3.22 4.61
CA THR A 228 0.14 3.68 3.31
C THR A 228 1.03 4.92 3.36
N VAL A 229 0.64 6.01 4.03
CA VAL A 229 1.41 7.28 3.99
C VAL A 229 2.82 7.09 4.54
N HIS A 230 2.99 6.37 5.64
CA HIS A 230 4.30 6.08 6.23
C HIS A 230 5.16 5.16 5.33
N GLU A 231 4.53 4.26 4.59
CA GLU A 231 5.20 3.42 3.58
C GLU A 231 5.67 4.28 2.40
N VAL A 232 4.82 5.18 1.90
CA VAL A 232 5.16 6.11 0.81
C VAL A 232 6.28 7.07 1.21
N ILE A 233 6.23 7.66 2.40
CA ILE A 233 7.28 8.54 2.93
C ILE A 233 8.62 7.78 2.98
N THR A 234 8.62 6.56 3.50
CA THR A 234 9.82 5.72 3.58
C THR A 234 10.32 5.31 2.19
N ALA A 235 9.42 4.97 1.27
CA ALA A 235 9.77 4.66 -0.11
C ALA A 235 10.44 5.84 -0.81
N ARG A 236 9.88 7.04 -0.66
CA ARG A 236 10.47 8.27 -1.22
C ARG A 236 11.82 8.61 -0.60
N HIS A 237 11.97 8.41 0.71
CA HIS A 237 13.27 8.54 1.37
C HIS A 237 14.31 7.56 0.80
N CYS A 238 13.91 6.35 0.43
CA CYS A 238 14.75 5.34 -0.21
C CYS A 238 14.88 5.49 -1.73
N ASP A 239 14.43 6.60 -2.30
CA ASP A 239 14.42 6.86 -3.75
C ASP A 239 13.70 5.78 -4.57
N LEU A 240 12.57 5.27 -4.05
CA LEU A 240 11.67 4.40 -4.82
C LEU A 240 10.68 5.25 -5.61
N THR A 241 10.37 4.82 -6.83
CA THR A 241 9.25 5.34 -7.60
C THR A 241 7.96 4.77 -7.06
N VAL A 242 6.97 5.61 -6.72
CA VAL A 242 5.75 5.17 -6.02
C VAL A 242 4.52 5.37 -6.89
N PHE A 243 3.68 4.34 -6.91
CA PHE A 243 2.29 4.37 -7.35
C PHE A 243 1.42 3.81 -6.21
N ALA A 244 0.25 4.40 -5.99
CA ALA A 244 -0.68 3.89 -4.99
C ALA A 244 -2.13 4.12 -5.41
N PHE A 245 -3.01 3.22 -4.96
CA PHE A 245 -4.45 3.40 -5.12
C PHE A 245 -5.22 2.81 -3.93
N SER A 246 -6.41 3.34 -3.69
CA SER A 246 -7.35 2.88 -2.68
C SER A 246 -8.55 2.21 -3.33
N LEU A 247 -9.06 1.16 -2.71
CA LEU A 247 -10.43 0.70 -2.92
C LEU A 247 -11.33 1.45 -1.94
N ILE A 248 -12.37 2.10 -2.42
CA ILE A 248 -13.38 2.75 -1.57
C ILE A 248 -14.31 1.66 -1.04
N THR A 249 -14.23 1.38 0.25
CA THR A 249 -14.94 0.26 0.88
C THR A 249 -16.19 0.66 1.66
N ASN A 250 -16.27 1.91 2.04
CA ASN A 250 -17.42 2.50 2.75
C ASN A 250 -17.50 3.98 2.45
N GLN A 251 -18.67 4.58 2.65
CA GLN A 251 -18.82 6.04 2.66
C GLN A 251 -18.54 6.58 4.05
N CYS A 252 -17.82 7.70 4.12
CA CYS A 252 -17.64 8.43 5.37
C CYS A 252 -18.93 9.15 5.76
N VAL A 253 -19.35 8.98 7.01
CA VAL A 253 -20.56 9.62 7.57
C VAL A 253 -20.24 11.05 7.97
N ILE A 254 -20.66 12.04 7.17
CA ILE A 254 -20.38 13.47 7.37
C ILE A 254 -21.57 14.28 7.86
N ASP A 255 -22.69 13.64 8.12
CA ASP A 255 -23.90 14.26 8.63
C ASP A 255 -24.22 13.71 10.01
N TYR A 256 -24.60 14.60 10.95
CA TYR A 256 -25.00 14.20 12.30
C TYR A 256 -26.35 13.49 12.35
N ASP A 257 -27.20 13.71 11.33
CA ASP A 257 -28.51 13.07 11.19
C ASP A 257 -28.45 11.74 10.42
N ASP A 258 -27.27 11.35 9.92
CA ASP A 258 -27.04 10.05 9.29
C ASP A 258 -26.80 8.99 10.39
N HIS A 259 -27.61 7.94 10.37
CA HIS A 259 -27.55 6.83 11.34
C HIS A 259 -26.69 5.63 10.85
N CYS A 260 -26.05 5.77 9.69
CA CYS A 260 -25.13 4.74 9.21
C CYS A 260 -23.85 4.69 10.09
N GLU A 261 -23.38 3.48 10.35
CA GLU A 261 -22.10 3.24 11.04
C GLU A 261 -21.16 2.50 10.08
N ALA A 262 -19.94 3.00 9.96
CA ALA A 262 -18.90 2.27 9.25
C ALA A 262 -18.54 1.00 10.02
N ASN A 263 -18.48 -0.15 9.35
CA ASN A 263 -18.09 -1.41 9.98
C ASN A 263 -17.04 -2.16 9.16
N HIS A 264 -16.28 -3.00 9.83
CA HIS A 264 -15.18 -3.74 9.22
C HIS A 264 -15.66 -4.87 8.30
N GLU A 265 -16.83 -5.42 8.50
CA GLU A 265 -17.40 -6.51 7.68
C GLU A 265 -17.70 -6.02 6.27
N GLU A 266 -18.28 -4.82 6.13
CA GLU A 266 -18.49 -4.18 4.81
C GLU A 266 -17.17 -4.00 4.05
N VAL A 267 -16.11 -3.58 4.74
CA VAL A 267 -14.76 -3.44 4.14
C VAL A 267 -14.31 -4.75 3.53
N MET A 268 -14.54 -5.86 4.24
CA MET A 268 -14.16 -7.21 3.80
C MET A 268 -14.97 -7.67 2.59
N ASP A 269 -16.29 -7.48 2.62
CA ASP A 269 -17.21 -7.90 1.56
C ASP A 269 -16.95 -7.14 0.26
N VAL A 270 -16.76 -5.83 0.34
CA VAL A 270 -16.41 -5.01 -0.82
C VAL A 270 -15.05 -5.42 -1.39
N GLY A 271 -14.08 -5.69 -0.51
CA GLY A 271 -12.78 -6.21 -0.89
C GLY A 271 -12.89 -7.50 -1.71
N LYS A 272 -13.64 -8.48 -1.23
CA LYS A 272 -13.92 -9.76 -1.93
C LYS A 272 -14.59 -9.52 -3.29
N ALA A 273 -15.62 -8.70 -3.33
CA ALA A 273 -16.39 -8.44 -4.55
C ALA A 273 -15.56 -7.76 -5.63
N ARG A 274 -14.63 -6.88 -5.25
CA ARG A 274 -13.79 -6.11 -6.19
C ARG A 274 -12.45 -6.76 -6.51
N GLN A 275 -12.07 -7.81 -5.81
CA GLN A 275 -10.77 -8.48 -5.96
C GLN A 275 -10.40 -8.84 -7.41
N PRO A 276 -11.27 -9.43 -8.26
CA PRO A 276 -10.92 -9.76 -9.64
C PRO A 276 -10.56 -8.52 -10.47
N ILE A 277 -11.30 -7.43 -10.31
CA ILE A 277 -11.06 -6.17 -11.02
C ILE A 277 -9.73 -5.56 -10.57
N LEU A 278 -9.46 -5.52 -9.26
CA LEU A 278 -8.22 -4.98 -8.71
C LEU A 278 -6.99 -5.80 -9.13
N GLN A 279 -7.15 -7.11 -9.21
CA GLN A 279 -6.09 -8.02 -9.66
C GLN A 279 -5.75 -7.78 -11.13
N ASP A 280 -6.74 -7.69 -12.02
CA ASP A 280 -6.50 -7.39 -13.43
C ASP A 280 -5.92 -5.99 -13.62
N PHE A 281 -6.47 -5.00 -12.94
CA PHE A 281 -5.98 -3.62 -12.97
C PHE A 281 -4.51 -3.54 -12.57
N LEU A 282 -4.14 -4.14 -11.44
CA LEU A 282 -2.75 -4.14 -10.97
C LEU A 282 -1.81 -4.94 -11.90
N SER A 283 -2.27 -6.08 -12.41
CA SER A 283 -1.49 -6.92 -13.33
C SER A 283 -1.14 -6.19 -14.62
N LYS A 284 -2.09 -5.45 -15.19
CA LYS A 284 -1.88 -4.62 -16.38
C LYS A 284 -0.93 -3.44 -16.11
N ILE A 285 -1.04 -2.80 -14.95
CA ILE A 285 -0.11 -1.74 -14.52
C ILE A 285 1.32 -2.30 -14.41
N VAL A 286 1.50 -3.46 -13.79
CA VAL A 286 2.82 -4.10 -13.65
C VAL A 286 3.42 -4.43 -15.02
N LEU A 287 2.61 -4.91 -15.95
CA LEU A 287 3.06 -5.19 -17.32
C LEU A 287 3.52 -3.92 -18.04
N ARG A 288 2.74 -2.82 -17.98
CA ARG A 288 3.12 -1.52 -18.55
C ARG A 288 4.38 -0.95 -17.89
N LEU A 289 4.53 -1.13 -16.59
CA LEU A 289 5.71 -0.67 -15.86
C LEU A 289 6.98 -1.42 -16.32
N LYS A 290 6.89 -2.71 -16.63
CA LYS A 290 8.00 -3.48 -17.22
C LYS A 290 8.50 -2.83 -18.51
N ASP A 291 7.61 -2.50 -19.43
CA ASP A 291 7.97 -1.90 -20.72
C ASP A 291 8.76 -0.60 -20.53
N ILE A 292 8.34 0.25 -19.58
CA ILE A 292 9.04 1.50 -19.24
C ILE A 292 10.43 1.24 -18.66
N MET A 293 10.53 0.23 -17.77
CA MET A 293 11.82 -0.11 -17.15
C MET A 293 12.82 -0.66 -18.18
N GLU A 294 12.34 -1.38 -19.20
CA GLU A 294 13.16 -1.91 -20.29
C GLU A 294 13.62 -0.80 -21.25
N LEU A 295 12.75 0.18 -21.55
CA LEU A 295 13.10 1.35 -22.38
C LEU A 295 14.18 2.22 -21.75
N LYS A 296 14.23 2.35 -20.43
CA LYS A 296 15.25 3.12 -19.70
C LYS A 296 16.61 2.43 -19.63
N LYS A 297 16.73 1.18 -20.03
CA LYS A 297 18.00 0.42 -20.08
C LYS A 297 18.72 0.53 -21.44
N LYS A 298 18.02 1.01 -22.45
CA LYS A 298 18.56 1.33 -23.79
C LYS A 298 18.99 2.78 -23.88
#